data_d8d1ea518a5f45ea0aeca86b574886d9
#
_entry.id   d8d1ea518a5f45ea0aeca86b574886d9
#
_cell.length_a   1.000
_cell.length_b   1.000
_cell.length_c   1.000
_cell.angle_alpha   90.00
_cell.angle_beta   90.00
_cell.angle_gamma   90.00
#
_symmetry.space_group_name_H-M   'P 1'
#
loop_
_entity.id
_entity.type
_entity.pdbx_description
1 polymer ?
#
loop_
_entity_poly.entity_id
_entity_poly.type
_entity_poly.pdbx_seq_one_letter_code
_entity_poly.pdbx_strand_id
1 'polypeptide(L)'
;MTFHSIVKQWCERYKYMKHTKKNKRFYLTDSQMGVVDMAKDISNAFTPCVVMESGPDGSGPLERPVMNYPIYFFVRAEKMADGDEAAVAYETALFHARNFLSWLKKKHDDEIDNDIDGDFARINLDGAYIDILSVGPLQNGWFAVMLQFQRDEPLNLCIDWNLYLTDEELEAQRAQFDDDEECNDSE
;
A
#
# COMPACT_ATOMS: atom_id res chain seq x y z
N MET A 1 -5.21 -12.78 1.96
CA MET A 1 -3.89 -12.15 1.58
C MET A 1 -4.01 -10.64 1.71
N THR A 2 -2.98 -9.92 2.15
CA THR A 2 -3.01 -8.45 2.17
C THR A 2 -2.87 -7.88 0.76
N PHE A 3 -3.41 -6.67 0.52
CA PHE A 3 -3.28 -6.05 -0.80
C PHE A 3 -1.81 -5.77 -1.19
N HIS A 4 -0.96 -5.43 -0.22
CA HIS A 4 0.49 -5.33 -0.42
C HIS A 4 1.12 -6.62 -0.95
N SER A 5 0.67 -7.78 -0.44
CA SER A 5 1.14 -9.09 -0.90
C SER A 5 0.73 -9.37 -2.35
N ILE A 6 -0.45 -8.90 -2.76
CA ILE A 6 -0.95 -9.00 -4.13
C ILE A 6 -0.03 -8.21 -5.08
N VAL A 7 0.23 -6.93 -4.76
CA VAL A 7 1.09 -6.07 -5.58
C VAL A 7 2.53 -6.61 -5.62
N LYS A 8 3.07 -7.05 -4.48
CA LYS A 8 4.38 -7.67 -4.42
C LYS A 8 4.48 -8.92 -5.29
N GLN A 9 3.47 -9.80 -5.24
CA GLN A 9 3.40 -11.01 -6.06
C GLN A 9 3.42 -10.66 -7.55
N TRP A 10 2.71 -9.61 -7.97
CA TRP A 10 2.79 -9.14 -9.34
C TRP A 10 4.21 -8.67 -9.70
N CYS A 11 4.86 -7.87 -8.86
CA CYS A 11 6.23 -7.42 -9.08
C CYS A 11 7.24 -8.57 -9.22
N GLU A 12 7.04 -9.67 -8.49
CA GLU A 12 7.88 -10.87 -8.58
C GLU A 12 7.70 -11.61 -9.92
N ARG A 13 6.48 -11.67 -10.44
CA ARG A 13 6.12 -12.41 -11.67
C ARG A 13 6.25 -11.60 -12.94
N TYR A 14 6.18 -10.27 -12.84
CA TYR A 14 6.21 -9.39 -14.00
C TYR A 14 7.62 -9.27 -14.58
N LYS A 15 7.79 -9.59 -15.86
CA LYS A 15 9.09 -9.70 -16.54
C LYS A 15 9.96 -8.45 -16.48
N TYR A 16 9.35 -7.26 -16.46
CA TYR A 16 10.06 -5.98 -16.39
C TYR A 16 10.48 -5.61 -14.95
N MET A 17 9.82 -6.15 -13.93
CA MET A 17 10.16 -5.92 -12.53
C MET A 17 11.09 -7.00 -11.99
N LYS A 18 10.70 -8.27 -12.07
CA LYS A 18 11.47 -9.42 -11.54
C LYS A 18 11.95 -9.16 -10.12
N HIS A 19 11.01 -8.71 -9.25
CA HIS A 19 11.33 -8.34 -7.89
C HIS A 19 11.91 -9.52 -7.12
N THR A 20 13.06 -9.29 -6.47
CA THR A 20 13.72 -10.25 -5.56
C THR A 20 14.38 -9.48 -4.42
N LYS A 21 14.90 -10.18 -3.40
CA LYS A 21 15.69 -9.54 -2.34
C LYS A 21 16.93 -8.78 -2.85
N LYS A 22 17.55 -9.25 -3.95
CA LYS A 22 18.74 -8.62 -4.55
C LYS A 22 18.38 -7.54 -5.60
N ASN A 23 17.25 -7.72 -6.30
CA ASN A 23 16.72 -6.77 -7.27
C ASN A 23 15.42 -6.18 -6.71
N LYS A 24 15.54 -5.28 -5.73
CA LYS A 24 14.38 -4.71 -5.06
C LYS A 24 13.65 -3.73 -5.99
N ARG A 25 12.40 -4.03 -6.32
CA ARG A 25 11.52 -3.27 -7.22
C ARG A 25 10.17 -2.96 -6.58
N PHE A 26 9.90 -3.47 -5.39
CA PHE A 26 8.72 -3.20 -4.60
C PHE A 26 9.14 -2.65 -3.24
N TYR A 27 8.54 -1.52 -2.84
CA TYR A 27 8.84 -0.80 -1.62
C TYR A 27 7.55 -0.48 -0.89
N LEU A 28 7.60 -0.57 0.43
CA LEU A 28 6.59 -0.02 1.32
C LEU A 28 7.18 1.22 1.98
N THR A 29 6.39 2.29 2.03
CA THR A 29 6.74 3.55 2.70
C THR A 29 5.73 3.85 3.79
N ASP A 30 6.06 4.77 4.68
CA ASP A 30 5.12 5.27 5.68
C ASP A 30 3.99 6.04 4.97
N SER A 31 2.75 5.82 5.40
CA SER A 31 1.56 6.50 4.87
C SER A 31 1.55 8.02 5.08
N GLN A 32 2.41 8.53 5.98
CA GLN A 32 2.59 9.97 6.19
C GLN A 32 3.65 10.60 5.28
N MET A 33 4.32 9.80 4.48
CA MET A 33 5.38 10.23 3.59
C MET A 33 4.81 10.84 2.31
N GLY A 34 5.15 12.09 2.03
CA GLY A 34 4.81 12.70 0.75
C GLY A 34 5.55 12.04 -0.42
N VAL A 35 4.98 12.11 -1.62
CA VAL A 35 5.56 11.52 -2.86
C VAL A 35 7.00 11.97 -3.10
N VAL A 36 7.34 13.21 -2.73
CA VAL A 36 8.71 13.76 -2.86
C VAL A 36 9.69 13.02 -1.95
N ASP A 37 9.27 12.67 -0.74
CA ASP A 37 10.13 11.94 0.20
C ASP A 37 10.24 10.47 -0.20
N MET A 38 9.18 9.86 -0.73
CA MET A 38 9.26 8.54 -1.37
C MET A 38 10.32 8.52 -2.48
N ALA A 39 10.35 9.55 -3.34
CA ALA A 39 11.33 9.63 -4.41
C ALA A 39 12.78 9.76 -3.89
N LYS A 40 13.00 10.37 -2.73
CA LYS A 40 14.31 10.41 -2.05
C LYS A 40 14.72 9.02 -1.53
N ASP A 41 13.81 8.33 -0.88
CA ASP A 41 14.05 6.99 -0.31
C ASP A 41 14.40 5.97 -1.39
N ILE A 42 13.76 6.06 -2.55
CA ILE A 42 14.06 5.19 -3.68
C ILE A 42 15.14 5.73 -4.62
N SER A 43 15.90 6.76 -4.21
CA SER A 43 16.91 7.42 -5.07
C SER A 43 17.90 6.45 -5.72
N ASN A 44 18.25 5.37 -5.04
CA ASN A 44 19.13 4.30 -5.53
C ASN A 44 18.36 3.05 -6.01
N ALA A 45 17.03 3.13 -6.14
CA ALA A 45 16.23 2.01 -6.60
C ALA A 45 16.47 1.74 -8.10
N PHE A 46 16.25 0.49 -8.46
CA PHE A 46 16.19 0.12 -9.87
C PHE A 46 14.91 0.65 -10.51
N THR A 47 15.00 1.13 -11.74
CA THR A 47 13.85 1.54 -12.55
C THR A 47 13.43 0.42 -13.52
N PRO A 48 12.12 0.17 -13.75
CA PRO A 48 10.99 0.69 -13.02
C PRO A 48 10.86 0.08 -11.61
N CYS A 49 10.15 0.74 -10.70
CA CYS A 49 9.80 0.18 -9.39
C CYS A 49 8.40 0.59 -8.95
N VAL A 50 7.86 -0.14 -7.97
CA VAL A 50 6.55 0.13 -7.38
C VAL A 50 6.72 0.49 -5.91
N VAL A 51 6.03 1.53 -5.50
CA VAL A 51 5.95 1.98 -4.10
C VAL A 51 4.50 1.96 -3.66
N MET A 52 4.25 1.47 -2.48
CA MET A 52 2.95 1.57 -1.81
C MET A 52 3.12 2.18 -0.43
N GLU A 53 2.09 2.82 0.04
CA GLU A 53 1.98 3.22 1.45
C GLU A 53 1.67 2.01 2.32
N SER A 54 2.25 1.96 3.52
CA SER A 54 2.09 0.82 4.45
C SER A 54 0.74 0.81 5.17
N GLY A 55 0.10 1.97 5.28
CA GLY A 55 -1.21 2.13 5.89
C GLY A 55 -2.24 2.63 4.87
N PRO A 56 -3.34 1.91 4.67
CA PRO A 56 -4.44 2.42 3.84
C PRO A 56 -5.25 3.45 4.62
N ASP A 57 -5.75 4.46 3.90
CA ASP A 57 -6.80 5.32 4.41
C ASP A 57 -8.16 4.67 4.18
N GLY A 58 -9.06 4.80 5.15
CA GLY A 58 -10.38 4.17 5.09
C GLY A 58 -11.52 5.13 5.39
N SER A 59 -12.67 4.90 4.78
CA SER A 59 -13.91 5.61 5.04
C SER A 59 -15.11 4.71 4.79
N GLY A 60 -16.26 5.08 5.34
CA GLY A 60 -17.50 4.37 5.08
C GLY A 60 -18.14 3.76 6.32
N PRO A 61 -19.09 2.82 6.16
CA PRO A 61 -19.77 2.16 7.26
C PRO A 61 -18.82 1.37 8.15
N LEU A 62 -19.09 1.34 9.47
CA LEU A 62 -18.24 0.65 10.44
C LEU A 62 -18.04 -0.83 10.12
N GLU A 63 -19.08 -1.48 9.61
CA GLU A 63 -19.02 -2.92 9.31
C GLU A 63 -18.24 -3.27 8.04
N ARG A 64 -18.18 -2.35 7.07
CA ARG A 64 -17.52 -2.54 5.78
C ARG A 64 -16.87 -1.22 5.31
N PRO A 65 -15.78 -0.79 5.93
CA PRO A 65 -15.07 0.39 5.45
C PRO A 65 -14.46 0.11 4.08
N VAL A 66 -14.47 1.13 3.24
CA VAL A 66 -13.73 1.11 1.97
C VAL A 66 -12.33 1.64 2.24
N MET A 67 -11.34 0.81 2.01
CA MET A 67 -9.93 1.15 2.22
C MET A 67 -9.29 1.58 0.91
N ASN A 68 -8.56 2.70 0.94
CA ASN A 68 -7.87 3.26 -0.21
C ASN A 68 -6.39 2.87 -0.18
N TYR A 69 -5.91 2.35 -1.28
CA TYR A 69 -4.52 1.89 -1.44
C TYR A 69 -3.86 2.63 -2.62
N PRO A 70 -3.07 3.68 -2.36
CA PRO A 70 -2.30 4.32 -3.42
C PRO A 70 -1.10 3.45 -3.81
N ILE A 71 -0.95 3.22 -5.12
CA ILE A 71 0.16 2.49 -5.72
C ILE A 71 0.86 3.38 -6.71
N TYR A 72 2.14 3.60 -6.53
CA TYR A 72 2.96 4.44 -7.39
C TYR A 72 3.86 3.58 -8.26
N PHE A 73 3.77 3.75 -9.58
CA PHE A 73 4.65 3.14 -10.58
C PHE A 73 5.70 4.16 -10.97
N PHE A 74 6.90 4.01 -10.45
CA PHE A 74 8.00 4.93 -10.66
C PHE A 74 8.88 4.50 -11.81
N VAL A 75 9.21 5.47 -12.68
CA VAL A 75 10.19 5.35 -13.77
C VAL A 75 11.15 6.52 -13.69
N ARG A 76 12.43 6.27 -13.92
CA ARG A 76 13.46 7.29 -13.92
C ARG A 76 13.85 7.67 -15.34
N ALA A 77 13.79 8.96 -15.65
CA ALA A 77 14.38 9.51 -16.87
C ALA A 77 15.88 9.78 -16.64
N GLU A 78 16.69 9.55 -17.66
CA GLU A 78 18.15 9.82 -17.58
C GLU A 78 18.46 11.32 -17.61
N LYS A 79 17.65 12.10 -18.34
CA LYS A 79 17.83 13.56 -18.49
C LYS A 79 16.54 14.30 -18.14
N MET A 80 16.51 14.90 -16.96
CA MET A 80 15.33 15.63 -16.46
C MET A 80 14.92 16.85 -17.29
N ALA A 81 15.84 17.44 -18.04
CA ALA A 81 15.60 18.67 -18.80
C ALA A 81 15.03 18.43 -20.21
N ASP A 82 14.90 17.16 -20.62
CA ASP A 82 14.38 16.79 -21.92
C ASP A 82 12.89 16.44 -21.82
N GLY A 83 12.04 17.24 -22.45
CA GLY A 83 10.60 17.05 -22.44
C GLY A 83 10.17 15.73 -23.07
N ASP A 84 10.90 15.24 -24.07
CA ASP A 84 10.62 13.98 -24.74
C ASP A 84 10.93 12.80 -23.82
N GLU A 85 12.05 12.84 -23.07
CA GLU A 85 12.38 11.82 -22.07
C GLU A 85 11.38 11.80 -20.91
N ALA A 86 10.87 12.96 -20.48
CA ALA A 86 9.81 13.04 -19.47
C ALA A 86 8.51 12.38 -19.96
N ALA A 87 8.10 12.64 -21.21
CA ALA A 87 6.92 12.01 -21.81
C ALA A 87 7.09 10.50 -21.90
N VAL A 88 8.24 10.00 -22.35
CA VAL A 88 8.57 8.56 -22.42
C VAL A 88 8.53 7.93 -21.02
N ALA A 89 9.04 8.61 -19.97
CA ALA A 89 9.00 8.12 -18.61
C ALA A 89 7.56 7.97 -18.09
N TYR A 90 6.68 8.96 -18.34
CA TYR A 90 5.26 8.86 -17.99
C TYR A 90 4.55 7.75 -18.76
N GLU A 91 4.75 7.66 -20.06
CA GLU A 91 4.16 6.60 -20.88
C GLU A 91 4.61 5.21 -20.41
N THR A 92 5.88 5.07 -20.03
CA THR A 92 6.44 3.82 -19.49
C THR A 92 5.80 3.51 -18.12
N ALA A 93 5.67 4.48 -17.22
CA ALA A 93 5.01 4.30 -15.93
C ALA A 93 3.53 3.89 -16.13
N LEU A 94 2.82 4.56 -17.04
CA LEU A 94 1.44 4.25 -17.38
C LEU A 94 1.31 2.86 -18.02
N PHE A 95 2.25 2.46 -18.87
CA PHE A 95 2.30 1.11 -19.43
C PHE A 95 2.39 0.06 -18.32
N HIS A 96 3.25 0.23 -17.34
CA HIS A 96 3.37 -0.70 -16.20
C HIS A 96 2.11 -0.71 -15.34
N ALA A 97 1.52 0.44 -15.06
CA ALA A 97 0.26 0.56 -14.33
C ALA A 97 -0.89 -0.18 -15.05
N ARG A 98 -1.03 0.00 -16.35
CA ARG A 98 -2.05 -0.70 -17.17
C ARG A 98 -1.84 -2.22 -17.19
N ASN A 99 -0.58 -2.68 -17.25
CA ASN A 99 -0.29 -4.12 -17.18
C ASN A 99 -0.64 -4.71 -15.81
N PHE A 100 -0.43 -3.97 -14.74
CA PHE A 100 -0.88 -4.37 -13.40
C PHE A 100 -2.41 -4.47 -13.34
N LEU A 101 -3.12 -3.46 -13.84
CA LEU A 101 -4.60 -3.46 -13.90
C LEU A 101 -5.13 -4.66 -14.70
N SER A 102 -4.55 -4.92 -15.86
CA SER A 102 -4.96 -6.05 -16.72
C SER A 102 -4.74 -7.40 -16.03
N TRP A 103 -3.62 -7.58 -15.34
CA TRP A 103 -3.35 -8.77 -14.55
C TRP A 103 -4.30 -8.92 -13.37
N LEU A 104 -4.55 -7.81 -12.65
CA LEU A 104 -5.45 -7.78 -11.50
C LEU A 104 -6.88 -8.11 -11.91
N LYS A 105 -7.35 -7.48 -13.01
CA LYS A 105 -8.67 -7.77 -13.57
C LYS A 105 -8.81 -9.24 -13.96
N LYS A 106 -7.84 -9.81 -14.64
CA LYS A 106 -7.88 -11.23 -15.00
C LYS A 106 -7.97 -12.12 -13.77
N LYS A 107 -7.22 -11.83 -12.71
CA LYS A 107 -7.28 -12.59 -11.45
C LYS A 107 -8.61 -12.44 -10.74
N HIS A 108 -9.17 -11.24 -10.73
CA HIS A 108 -10.50 -10.96 -10.22
C HIS A 108 -11.57 -11.74 -10.99
N ASP A 109 -11.56 -11.65 -12.32
CA ASP A 109 -12.53 -12.34 -13.17
C ASP A 109 -12.41 -13.88 -13.00
N ASP A 110 -11.18 -14.41 -12.94
CA ASP A 110 -10.94 -15.85 -12.71
C ASP A 110 -11.56 -16.31 -11.35
N GLU A 111 -11.52 -15.50 -10.29
CA GLU A 111 -12.15 -15.83 -9.01
C GLU A 111 -13.67 -15.71 -9.06
N ILE A 112 -14.21 -14.66 -9.68
CA ILE A 112 -15.67 -14.48 -9.84
C ILE A 112 -16.27 -15.58 -10.71
N ASP A 113 -15.66 -15.89 -11.86
CA ASP A 113 -16.16 -16.89 -12.80
C ASP A 113 -16.18 -18.32 -12.21
N ASN A 114 -15.31 -18.58 -11.22
CA ASN A 114 -15.24 -19.88 -10.52
C ASN A 114 -15.96 -19.86 -9.15
N ASP A 115 -16.69 -18.80 -8.82
CA ASP A 115 -17.41 -18.63 -7.54
C ASP A 115 -16.48 -18.80 -6.31
N ILE A 116 -15.27 -18.25 -6.42
CA ILE A 116 -14.26 -18.27 -5.36
C ILE A 116 -14.34 -16.95 -4.58
N ASP A 117 -14.69 -16.99 -3.29
CA ASP A 117 -14.57 -15.84 -2.38
C ASP A 117 -13.09 -15.62 -2.00
N GLY A 118 -12.30 -15.20 -2.99
CA GLY A 118 -10.88 -15.00 -2.86
C GLY A 118 -10.48 -13.53 -2.58
N ASP A 119 -9.20 -13.33 -2.41
CA ASP A 119 -8.66 -12.00 -2.15
C ASP A 119 -8.79 -11.04 -3.33
N PHE A 120 -8.81 -11.55 -4.57
CA PHE A 120 -8.97 -10.73 -5.76
C PHE A 120 -10.43 -10.36 -6.01
N ALA A 121 -11.37 -11.26 -5.75
CA ALA A 121 -12.81 -11.00 -5.88
C ALA A 121 -13.30 -9.84 -4.98
N ARG A 122 -12.60 -9.59 -3.87
CA ARG A 122 -12.92 -8.50 -2.93
C ARG A 122 -12.38 -7.12 -3.33
N ILE A 123 -11.60 -7.04 -4.42
CA ILE A 123 -11.07 -5.76 -4.90
C ILE A 123 -12.14 -5.12 -5.79
N ASN A 124 -12.52 -3.89 -5.45
CA ASN A 124 -13.42 -3.14 -6.31
C ASN A 124 -12.65 -2.67 -7.55
N LEU A 125 -12.99 -3.22 -8.71
CA LEU A 125 -12.41 -2.88 -10.02
C LEU A 125 -13.37 -2.07 -10.90
N ASP A 126 -14.48 -1.60 -10.35
CA ASP A 126 -15.37 -0.70 -11.08
C ASP A 126 -14.61 0.59 -11.43
N GLY A 127 -14.63 0.98 -12.70
CA GLY A 127 -13.85 2.10 -13.22
C GLY A 127 -14.11 3.45 -12.54
N ALA A 128 -15.24 3.58 -11.82
CA ALA A 128 -15.53 4.75 -11.00
C ALA A 128 -14.67 4.88 -9.73
N TYR A 129 -13.99 3.81 -9.34
CA TYR A 129 -13.20 3.73 -8.10
C TYR A 129 -11.70 3.56 -8.31
N ILE A 130 -11.22 3.72 -9.54
CA ILE A 130 -9.80 3.66 -9.87
C ILE A 130 -9.38 4.97 -10.50
N ASP A 131 -8.63 5.76 -9.75
CA ASP A 131 -8.04 6.99 -10.26
C ASP A 131 -6.62 6.73 -10.77
N ILE A 132 -6.30 7.32 -11.92
CA ILE A 132 -4.97 7.27 -12.54
C ILE A 132 -4.43 8.69 -12.59
N LEU A 133 -3.42 8.98 -11.81
CA LEU A 133 -2.85 10.31 -11.66
C LEU A 133 -1.37 10.32 -12.05
N SER A 134 -0.97 11.30 -12.88
CA SER A 134 0.44 11.53 -13.19
C SER A 134 1.10 12.34 -12.08
N VAL A 135 2.30 11.91 -11.66
CA VAL A 135 3.07 12.52 -10.57
C VAL A 135 4.49 12.82 -11.04
N GLY A 136 4.94 14.04 -10.85
CA GLY A 136 6.29 14.48 -11.17
C GLY A 136 6.32 15.68 -12.14
N PRO A 137 7.50 16.15 -12.54
CA PRO A 137 8.83 15.59 -12.25
C PRO A 137 9.20 15.71 -10.77
N LEU A 138 9.80 14.64 -10.25
CA LEU A 138 10.30 14.58 -8.89
C LEU A 138 11.83 14.68 -8.86
N GLN A 139 12.42 14.81 -7.68
CA GLN A 139 13.87 14.84 -7.52
C GLN A 139 14.54 13.60 -8.15
N ASN A 140 15.77 13.76 -8.64
CA ASN A 140 16.56 12.70 -9.28
C ASN A 140 15.94 12.09 -10.56
N GLY A 141 15.07 12.83 -11.25
CA GLY A 141 14.50 12.40 -12.52
C GLY A 141 13.42 11.34 -12.42
N TRP A 142 12.78 11.21 -11.27
CA TRP A 142 11.67 10.31 -11.10
C TRP A 142 10.36 10.88 -11.62
N PHE A 143 9.63 10.04 -12.32
CA PHE A 143 8.25 10.23 -12.77
C PHE A 143 7.42 9.05 -12.28
N ALA A 144 6.17 9.29 -11.94
CA ALA A 144 5.29 8.22 -11.51
C ALA A 144 3.89 8.35 -12.09
N VAL A 145 3.22 7.21 -12.15
CA VAL A 145 1.76 7.13 -12.25
C VAL A 145 1.26 6.52 -10.96
N MET A 146 0.35 7.21 -10.29
CA MET A 146 -0.36 6.72 -9.12
C MET A 146 -1.67 6.08 -9.57
N LEU A 147 -1.92 4.86 -9.10
CA LEU A 147 -3.23 4.22 -9.11
C LEU A 147 -3.79 4.26 -7.69
N GLN A 148 -4.99 4.77 -7.54
CA GLN A 148 -5.71 4.72 -6.28
C GLN A 148 -6.80 3.66 -6.36
N PHE A 149 -6.66 2.62 -5.54
CA PHE A 149 -7.63 1.53 -5.46
C PHE A 149 -8.49 1.65 -4.21
N GLN A 150 -9.74 1.23 -4.37
CA GLN A 150 -10.65 1.01 -3.26
C GLN A 150 -10.87 -0.48 -3.07
N ARG A 151 -10.85 -0.92 -1.84
CA ARG A 151 -11.15 -2.29 -1.44
C ARG A 151 -12.10 -2.31 -0.26
N ASP A 152 -13.16 -3.11 -0.37
CA ASP A 152 -14.01 -3.42 0.76
C ASP A 152 -13.25 -4.34 1.71
N GLU A 153 -13.08 -3.91 2.95
CA GLU A 153 -12.48 -4.73 4.00
C GLU A 153 -13.48 -4.93 5.13
N PRO A 154 -14.20 -6.08 5.16
CA PRO A 154 -15.11 -6.35 6.25
C PRO A 154 -14.33 -6.44 7.57
N LEU A 155 -14.72 -5.61 8.54
CA LEU A 155 -14.17 -5.68 9.88
C LEU A 155 -14.83 -6.82 10.66
N ASN A 156 -14.02 -7.61 11.33
CA ASN A 156 -14.54 -8.53 12.34
C ASN A 156 -14.82 -7.72 13.61
N LEU A 157 -16.09 -7.38 13.83
CA LEU A 157 -16.52 -6.63 15.01
C LEU A 157 -16.85 -7.56 16.21
N CYS A 158 -16.56 -8.85 16.11
CA CYS A 158 -16.65 -9.74 17.25
C CYS A 158 -15.53 -9.44 18.24
N ILE A 159 -15.90 -9.07 19.47
CA ILE A 159 -14.93 -8.84 20.54
C ILE A 159 -14.33 -10.17 20.96
N ASP A 160 -13.02 -10.29 20.89
CA ASP A 160 -12.29 -11.37 21.57
C ASP A 160 -11.96 -10.91 23.00
N TRP A 161 -12.81 -11.33 23.95
CA TRP A 161 -12.68 -10.95 25.36
C TRP A 161 -11.36 -11.42 25.99
N ASN A 162 -10.68 -12.40 25.41
CA ASN A 162 -9.35 -12.84 25.88
C ASN A 162 -8.23 -11.79 25.66
N LEU A 163 -8.51 -10.75 24.85
CA LEU A 163 -7.58 -9.64 24.62
C LEU A 163 -7.77 -8.47 25.59
N TYR A 164 -8.78 -8.56 26.47
CA TYR A 164 -9.11 -7.52 27.41
C TYR A 164 -8.90 -8.02 28.83
N LEU A 165 -8.40 -7.14 29.67
CA LEU A 165 -8.29 -7.42 31.12
C LEU A 165 -9.69 -7.54 31.71
N THR A 166 -9.85 -8.50 32.60
CA THR A 166 -11.04 -8.56 33.47
C THR A 166 -11.02 -7.40 34.48
N ASP A 167 -12.14 -7.08 35.07
CA ASP A 167 -12.20 -6.03 36.09
C ASP A 167 -11.24 -6.29 37.25
N GLU A 168 -11.08 -7.57 37.65
CA GLU A 168 -10.16 -7.98 38.72
C GLU A 168 -8.68 -7.77 38.31
N GLU A 169 -8.32 -8.10 37.06
CA GLU A 169 -6.97 -7.87 36.55
C GLU A 169 -6.66 -6.38 36.40
N LEU A 170 -7.66 -5.57 35.99
CA LEU A 170 -7.53 -4.13 35.89
C LEU A 170 -7.34 -3.47 37.25
N GLU A 171 -8.09 -3.91 38.28
CA GLU A 171 -7.93 -3.43 39.67
C GLU A 171 -6.58 -3.84 40.24
N ALA A 172 -6.11 -5.07 39.98
CA ALA A 172 -4.79 -5.53 40.40
C ALA A 172 -3.66 -4.70 39.77
N GLN A 173 -3.82 -4.37 38.47
CA GLN A 173 -2.86 -3.54 37.78
C GLN A 173 -2.81 -2.10 38.34
N ARG A 174 -3.96 -1.52 38.64
CA ARG A 174 -4.04 -0.19 39.24
C ARG A 174 -3.39 -0.16 40.63
N ALA A 175 -3.65 -1.16 41.47
CA ALA A 175 -3.05 -1.26 42.81
C ALA A 175 -1.51 -1.32 42.76
N GLN A 176 -0.93 -2.00 41.73
CA GLN A 176 0.53 -2.02 41.55
C GLN A 176 1.12 -0.65 41.22
N PHE A 177 0.43 0.18 40.44
CA PHE A 177 0.89 1.54 40.14
C PHE A 177 0.79 2.50 41.32
N ASP A 178 -0.26 2.36 42.13
CA ASP A 178 -0.45 3.19 43.34
C ASP A 178 0.65 2.90 44.40
N ASP A 179 1.05 1.65 44.57
CA ASP A 179 2.15 1.25 45.47
C ASP A 179 3.54 1.79 45.01
N ASP A 180 3.77 1.90 43.69
CA ASP A 180 5.01 2.44 43.14
C ASP A 180 5.13 3.97 43.30
N GLU A 181 4.01 4.73 43.38
CA GLU A 181 4.02 6.17 43.63
C GLU A 181 4.30 6.48 45.09
N GLU A 182 3.82 5.70 46.07
CA GLU A 182 4.08 5.90 47.51
C GLU A 182 5.55 5.63 47.89
N CYS A 183 6.28 4.80 47.10
CA CYS A 183 7.69 4.52 47.36
C CYS A 183 8.65 5.64 46.91
N ASN A 184 8.21 6.55 46.00
CA ASN A 184 9.08 7.60 45.48
C ASN A 184 9.01 8.93 46.28
N ASP A 185 8.06 9.11 47.18
CA ASP A 185 7.91 10.34 48.00
C ASP A 185 8.65 10.27 49.35
N SER A 186 9.52 9.27 49.59
CA SER A 186 10.24 9.05 50.83
C SER A 186 11.77 9.17 50.75
N GLU A 187 12.32 9.94 49.78
CA GLU A 187 13.73 10.35 49.78
C GLU A 187 13.93 11.86 49.91
#